data_02440648410124d8e461aae680780a55
#
_entry.id   02440648410124d8e461aae680780a55
#
_cell.length_a   1.000
_cell.length_b   1.000
_cell.length_c   1.000
_cell.angle_alpha   90.00
_cell.angle_beta   90.00
_cell.angle_gamma   90.00
#
_symmetry.space_group_name_H-M   'P 1'
#
loop_
_entity.id
_entity.type
_entity.pdbx_description
1 polymer ?
#
loop_
_entity_poly.entity_id
_entity_poly.type
_entity_poly.pdbx_seq_one_letter_code
_entity_poly.pdbx_strand_id
1 'polypeptide(L)'
;MTATVRRARTADAAALKTLDTVVPEDPRRAASIDAWLAHDIVFVAEVEDKVVGYAVFNHAFFRQGNIDMLMLHPDHRGKRIGELLLRPLESLCDTPKLFCTTNVSNHRMQRLLSRLEFVACGFIDELDPGDPELVYVKKLRAEG
;
A
#
# COMPACT_ATOMS: atom_id res chain seq x y z
N MET A 1 12.52 16.81 -9.22
CA MET A 1 12.85 15.38 -9.29
C MET A 1 11.59 14.59 -9.64
N THR A 2 11.71 13.73 -10.62
CA THR A 2 10.57 12.95 -11.11
C THR A 2 10.62 11.55 -10.56
N ALA A 3 9.52 11.11 -9.98
CA ALA A 3 9.35 9.73 -9.54
C ALA A 3 8.81 8.90 -10.70
N THR A 4 9.33 7.69 -10.84
CA THR A 4 8.82 6.69 -11.78
C THR A 4 8.38 5.45 -11.02
N VAL A 5 7.42 4.72 -11.56
CA VAL A 5 6.86 3.54 -10.92
C VAL A 5 7.03 2.34 -11.85
N ARG A 6 7.46 1.21 -11.31
CA ARG A 6 7.63 -0.04 -12.05
C ARG A 6 7.26 -1.22 -11.19
N ARG A 7 7.08 -2.37 -11.84
CA ARG A 7 6.89 -3.63 -11.13
C ARG A 7 8.15 -3.98 -10.34
N ALA A 8 7.99 -4.43 -9.11
CA ALA A 8 9.12 -4.87 -8.28
C ALA A 8 9.66 -6.22 -8.76
N ARG A 9 10.93 -6.45 -8.45
CA ARG A 9 11.64 -7.71 -8.67
C ARG A 9 12.13 -8.23 -7.33
N THR A 10 12.43 -9.54 -7.26
CA THR A 10 12.98 -10.12 -6.02
C THR A 10 14.27 -9.42 -5.57
N ALA A 11 15.05 -8.91 -6.52
CA ALA A 11 16.26 -8.15 -6.21
C ALA A 11 15.99 -6.83 -5.46
N ASP A 12 14.75 -6.36 -5.43
CA ASP A 12 14.39 -5.14 -4.69
C ASP A 12 14.22 -5.38 -3.18
N ALA A 13 14.27 -6.62 -2.71
CA ALA A 13 14.00 -6.96 -1.31
C ALA A 13 14.83 -6.14 -0.32
N ALA A 14 16.14 -6.02 -0.55
CA ALA A 14 17.02 -5.28 0.35
C ALA A 14 16.64 -3.80 0.43
N ALA A 15 16.31 -3.19 -0.72
CA ALA A 15 15.90 -1.79 -0.77
C ALA A 15 14.59 -1.55 -0.02
N LEU A 16 13.61 -2.45 -0.18
CA LEU A 16 12.33 -2.35 0.52
C LEU A 16 12.52 -2.47 2.02
N LYS A 17 13.35 -3.41 2.47
CA LYS A 17 13.62 -3.59 3.90
C LYS A 17 14.35 -2.40 4.50
N THR A 18 15.15 -1.70 3.70
CA THR A 18 15.89 -0.52 4.16
C THR A 18 14.97 0.69 4.30
N LEU A 19 14.05 0.91 3.35
CA LEU A 19 13.18 2.08 3.40
C LEU A 19 12.00 1.92 4.38
N ASP A 20 11.62 0.69 4.69
CA ASP A 20 10.46 0.41 5.52
C ASP A 20 10.76 0.69 7.00
N THR A 21 10.07 1.67 7.57
CA THR A 21 10.31 2.13 8.94
C THR A 21 9.85 1.14 10.01
N VAL A 22 9.09 0.12 9.64
CA VAL A 22 8.59 -0.89 10.59
C VAL A 22 9.57 -2.06 10.71
N VAL A 23 10.39 -2.33 9.69
CA VAL A 23 11.34 -3.45 9.71
C VAL A 23 12.22 -3.47 10.97
N PRO A 24 12.81 -2.35 11.43
CA PRO A 24 13.62 -2.39 12.65
C PRO A 24 12.83 -2.70 13.92
N GLU A 25 11.53 -2.44 13.92
CA GLU A 25 10.67 -2.58 15.09
C GLU A 25 9.93 -3.90 15.15
N ASP A 26 9.69 -4.54 13.99
CA ASP A 26 8.95 -5.80 13.91
C ASP A 26 9.66 -6.75 12.94
N PRO A 27 10.30 -7.80 13.46
CA PRO A 27 11.04 -8.76 12.62
C PRO A 27 10.14 -9.49 11.61
N ARG A 28 8.82 -9.53 11.84
CA ARG A 28 7.90 -10.17 10.89
C ARG A 28 7.74 -9.36 9.61
N ARG A 29 8.01 -8.05 9.66
CA ARG A 29 7.86 -7.19 8.48
C ARG A 29 8.83 -7.57 7.38
N ALA A 30 10.07 -7.91 7.69
CA ALA A 30 11.04 -8.36 6.70
C ALA A 30 10.57 -9.64 5.99
N ALA A 31 10.04 -10.59 6.76
CA ALA A 31 9.48 -11.82 6.20
C ALA A 31 8.24 -11.53 5.33
N SER A 32 7.42 -10.57 5.74
CA SER A 32 6.27 -10.15 4.94
C SER A 32 6.70 -9.59 3.58
N ILE A 33 7.74 -8.75 3.57
CA ILE A 33 8.27 -8.19 2.32
C ILE A 33 8.71 -9.30 1.37
N ASP A 34 9.44 -10.28 1.87
CA ASP A 34 9.86 -11.42 1.05
C ASP A 34 8.65 -12.19 0.49
N ALA A 35 7.64 -12.42 1.31
CA ALA A 35 6.43 -13.14 0.89
C ALA A 35 5.65 -12.34 -0.17
N TRP A 36 5.51 -11.03 0.02
CA TRP A 36 4.84 -10.18 -0.97
C TRP A 36 5.55 -10.21 -2.31
N LEU A 37 6.89 -10.09 -2.29
CA LEU A 37 7.66 -10.13 -3.54
C LEU A 37 7.56 -11.49 -4.24
N ALA A 38 7.41 -12.57 -3.48
CA ALA A 38 7.32 -13.92 -4.02
C ALA A 38 5.91 -14.24 -4.55
N HIS A 39 4.86 -13.73 -3.93
CA HIS A 39 3.50 -14.21 -4.17
C HIS A 39 2.50 -13.14 -4.63
N ASP A 40 2.76 -11.87 -4.35
CA ASP A 40 1.81 -10.81 -4.62
C ASP A 40 2.31 -9.85 -5.71
N ILE A 41 1.47 -8.89 -6.07
CA ILE A 41 1.84 -7.85 -7.03
C ILE A 41 2.40 -6.68 -6.25
N VAL A 42 3.67 -6.34 -6.50
CA VAL A 42 4.36 -5.24 -5.83
C VAL A 42 4.86 -4.25 -6.87
N PHE A 43 4.58 -2.98 -6.63
CA PHE A 43 5.14 -1.88 -7.41
C PHE A 43 6.09 -1.07 -6.54
N VAL A 44 7.15 -0.56 -7.15
CA VAL A 44 8.10 0.33 -6.49
C VAL A 44 8.15 1.67 -7.18
N ALA A 45 8.41 2.71 -6.41
CA ALA A 45 8.67 4.05 -6.92
C ALA A 45 10.17 4.34 -6.81
N GLU A 46 10.72 4.94 -7.87
CA GLU A 46 12.13 5.32 -7.91
C GLU A 46 12.27 6.81 -8.12
N VAL A 47 13.24 7.41 -7.43
CA VAL A 47 13.70 8.77 -7.64
C VAL A 47 15.21 8.70 -7.78
N GLU A 48 15.74 9.20 -8.90
CA GLU A 48 17.18 9.17 -9.17
C GLU A 48 17.77 7.76 -9.02
N ASP A 49 17.09 6.77 -9.60
CA ASP A 49 17.47 5.35 -9.60
C ASP A 49 17.48 4.68 -8.22
N LYS A 50 16.89 5.33 -7.21
CA LYS A 50 16.76 4.75 -5.87
C LYS A 50 15.32 4.43 -5.58
N VAL A 51 15.05 3.25 -5.03
CA VAL A 51 13.72 2.86 -4.60
C VAL A 51 13.37 3.63 -3.34
N VAL A 52 12.28 4.41 -3.40
CA VAL A 52 11.86 5.29 -2.30
C VAL A 52 10.49 4.93 -1.73
N GLY A 53 9.81 3.96 -2.32
CA GLY A 53 8.50 3.53 -1.83
C GLY A 53 8.05 2.27 -2.52
N TYR A 54 7.03 1.62 -1.95
CA TYR A 54 6.43 0.43 -2.55
C TYR A 54 4.97 0.29 -2.15
N ALA A 55 4.23 -0.45 -2.96
CA ALA A 55 2.83 -0.77 -2.70
C ALA A 55 2.58 -2.23 -3.08
N VAL A 56 1.69 -2.87 -2.34
CA VAL A 56 1.37 -4.29 -2.50
C VAL A 56 -0.11 -4.45 -2.80
N PHE A 57 -0.41 -5.21 -3.83
CA PHE A 57 -1.77 -5.58 -4.20
C PHE A 57 -1.94 -7.09 -4.10
N ASN A 58 -3.08 -7.52 -3.54
CA ASN A 58 -3.46 -8.94 -3.50
C ASN A 58 -4.98 -9.07 -3.37
N HIS A 59 -5.45 -10.29 -3.11
CA HIS A 59 -6.86 -10.57 -2.86
C HIS A 59 -7.08 -11.09 -1.43
N ALA A 60 -6.29 -10.60 -0.47
CA ALA A 60 -6.31 -11.10 0.90
C ALA A 60 -7.46 -10.55 1.75
N PHE A 61 -8.24 -9.60 1.25
CA PHE A 61 -9.36 -9.04 1.99
C PHE A 61 -10.66 -9.59 1.43
N PHE A 62 -11.14 -10.70 2.01
CA PHE A 62 -12.40 -11.36 1.58
C PHE A 62 -12.41 -11.66 0.07
N ARG A 63 -11.25 -12.00 -0.48
CA ARG A 63 -11.06 -12.31 -1.91
C ARG A 63 -11.36 -11.14 -2.85
N GLN A 64 -11.39 -9.93 -2.31
CA GLN A 64 -11.51 -8.71 -3.10
C GLN A 64 -10.14 -8.10 -3.35
N GLY A 65 -10.02 -7.31 -4.41
CA GLY A 65 -8.82 -6.52 -4.64
C GLY A 65 -8.50 -5.67 -3.43
N ASN A 66 -7.25 -5.68 -3.00
CA ASN A 66 -6.82 -5.11 -1.74
C ASN A 66 -5.43 -4.49 -1.86
N ILE A 67 -5.30 -3.26 -1.40
CA ILE A 67 -4.00 -2.63 -1.22
C ILE A 67 -3.51 -3.03 0.17
N ASP A 68 -2.59 -3.98 0.22
CA ASP A 68 -2.14 -4.58 1.47
C ASP A 68 -1.06 -3.75 2.16
N MET A 69 -0.32 -2.96 1.40
CA MET A 69 0.73 -2.10 1.95
C MET A 69 1.00 -0.92 1.02
N LEU A 70 1.24 0.23 1.62
CA LEU A 70 1.84 1.40 0.97
C LEU A 70 2.85 1.96 1.94
N MET A 71 4.12 2.02 1.53
CA MET A 71 5.20 2.53 2.36
C MET A 71 6.08 3.47 1.54
N LEU A 72 6.36 4.64 2.09
CA LEU A 72 7.27 5.61 1.50
C LEU A 72 8.40 5.90 2.47
N HIS A 73 9.60 6.06 1.92
CA HIS A 73 10.72 6.58 2.71
C HIS A 73 10.30 7.95 3.29
N PRO A 74 10.57 8.23 4.58
CA PRO A 74 10.12 9.47 5.21
C PRO A 74 10.51 10.75 4.45
N ASP A 75 11.69 10.77 3.82
CA ASP A 75 12.17 11.94 3.09
C ASP A 75 11.41 12.21 1.80
N HIS A 76 10.60 11.27 1.35
CA HIS A 76 9.86 11.36 0.09
C HIS A 76 8.34 11.46 0.28
N ARG A 77 7.90 11.70 1.50
CA ARG A 77 6.48 11.92 1.79
C ARG A 77 6.07 13.33 1.39
N GLY A 78 4.77 13.49 1.10
CA GLY A 78 4.24 14.80 0.71
C GLY A 78 4.49 15.22 -0.73
N LYS A 79 4.99 14.29 -1.57
CA LYS A 79 5.33 14.56 -2.98
C LYS A 79 4.43 13.79 -3.96
N ARG A 80 3.30 13.29 -3.50
CA ARG A 80 2.31 12.53 -4.29
C ARG A 80 2.84 11.22 -4.87
N ILE A 81 3.92 10.68 -4.33
CA ILE A 81 4.47 9.39 -4.77
C ILE A 81 3.52 8.24 -4.41
N GLY A 82 2.84 8.34 -3.26
CA GLY A 82 1.83 7.35 -2.88
C GLY A 82 0.73 7.24 -3.92
N GLU A 83 0.25 8.35 -4.45
CA GLU A 83 -0.76 8.35 -5.51
C GLU A 83 -0.24 7.64 -6.76
N LEU A 84 1.00 7.92 -7.17
CA LEU A 84 1.62 7.26 -8.33
C LEU A 84 1.72 5.75 -8.14
N LEU A 85 1.98 5.28 -6.92
CA LEU A 85 2.06 3.86 -6.62
C LEU A 85 0.69 3.18 -6.62
N LEU A 86 -0.36 3.87 -6.18
CA LEU A 86 -1.69 3.26 -6.09
C LEU A 86 -2.43 3.21 -7.43
N ARG A 87 -2.13 4.12 -8.36
CA ARG A 87 -2.83 4.15 -9.65
C ARG A 87 -2.69 2.87 -10.46
N PRO A 88 -1.50 2.26 -10.64
CA PRO A 88 -1.41 0.99 -11.35
C PRO A 88 -2.17 -0.14 -10.65
N LEU A 89 -2.28 -0.09 -9.33
CA LEU A 89 -3.04 -1.10 -8.59
C LEU A 89 -4.53 -1.01 -8.89
N GLU A 90 -5.08 0.20 -9.01
CA GLU A 90 -6.47 0.39 -9.45
C GLU A 90 -6.69 -0.19 -10.84
N SER A 91 -5.74 0.07 -11.75
CA SER A 91 -5.85 -0.39 -13.13
C SER A 91 -5.80 -1.90 -13.26
N LEU A 92 -5.03 -2.57 -12.41
CA LEU A 92 -4.92 -4.03 -12.42
C LEU A 92 -6.07 -4.73 -11.71
N CYS A 93 -6.80 -4.02 -10.85
CA CYS A 93 -7.80 -4.66 -9.99
C CYS A 93 -8.88 -5.30 -10.83
N ASP A 94 -9.06 -6.59 -10.68
CA ASP A 94 -9.99 -7.41 -11.45
C ASP A 94 -11.34 -7.61 -10.76
N THR A 95 -11.49 -7.07 -9.56
CA THR A 95 -12.77 -7.07 -8.85
C THR A 95 -13.44 -5.71 -8.96
N PRO A 96 -14.78 -5.62 -8.86
CA PRO A 96 -15.48 -4.34 -8.98
C PRO A 96 -15.10 -3.32 -7.90
N LYS A 97 -14.66 -3.79 -6.74
CA LYS A 97 -14.28 -2.96 -5.60
C LYS A 97 -12.84 -3.19 -5.23
N LEU A 98 -12.17 -2.12 -4.81
CA LEU A 98 -10.81 -2.18 -4.29
C LEU A 98 -10.84 -1.71 -2.84
N PHE A 99 -10.30 -2.52 -1.94
CA PHE A 99 -10.26 -2.23 -0.51
C PHE A 99 -8.87 -1.82 -0.06
N CYS A 100 -8.82 -1.05 1.01
CA CYS A 100 -7.58 -0.69 1.69
C CYS A 100 -7.90 -0.40 3.14
N THR A 101 -7.06 -0.83 4.06
CA THR A 101 -7.25 -0.54 5.49
C THR A 101 -6.10 0.29 6.01
N THR A 102 -6.37 1.08 7.03
CA THR A 102 -5.35 1.89 7.71
C THR A 102 -5.81 2.23 9.12
N ASN A 103 -4.87 2.38 10.05
CA ASN A 103 -5.19 2.75 11.42
C ASN A 103 -5.79 4.15 11.49
N VAL A 104 -6.67 4.37 12.47
CA VAL A 104 -7.26 5.69 12.75
C VAL A 104 -6.17 6.74 12.97
N SER A 105 -5.05 6.35 13.56
CA SER A 105 -3.92 7.27 13.80
C SER A 105 -3.17 7.68 12.54
N ASN A 106 -3.33 6.94 11.44
CA ASN A 106 -2.59 7.23 10.20
C ASN A 106 -3.34 8.25 9.34
N HIS A 107 -3.28 9.51 9.74
CA HIS A 107 -3.99 10.60 9.07
C HIS A 107 -3.50 10.83 7.65
N ARG A 108 -2.21 10.63 7.40
CA ARG A 108 -1.63 10.79 6.06
C ARG A 108 -2.26 9.83 5.06
N MET A 109 -2.39 8.56 5.44
CA MET A 109 -3.01 7.56 4.57
C MET A 109 -4.50 7.85 4.36
N GLN A 110 -5.19 8.27 5.40
CA GLN A 110 -6.60 8.65 5.28
C GLN A 110 -6.79 9.77 4.27
N ARG A 111 -5.94 10.80 4.32
CA ARG A 111 -6.01 11.91 3.36
C ARG A 111 -5.72 11.45 1.94
N LEU A 112 -4.75 10.57 1.75
CA LEU A 112 -4.45 10.01 0.43
C LEU A 112 -5.64 9.23 -0.11
N LEU A 113 -6.20 8.32 0.68
CA LEU A 113 -7.34 7.51 0.25
C LEU A 113 -8.54 8.38 -0.10
N SER A 114 -8.84 9.41 0.71
CA SER A 114 -9.93 10.34 0.42
C SER A 114 -9.68 11.12 -0.88
N ARG A 115 -8.46 11.56 -1.12
CA ARG A 115 -8.10 12.27 -2.35
C ARG A 115 -8.26 11.38 -3.58
N LEU A 116 -8.02 10.07 -3.43
CA LEU A 116 -8.20 9.10 -4.51
C LEU A 116 -9.63 8.57 -4.60
N GLU A 117 -10.56 9.18 -3.85
CA GLU A 117 -11.99 8.87 -3.89
C GLU A 117 -12.38 7.53 -3.24
N PHE A 118 -11.54 7.03 -2.35
CA PHE A 118 -11.95 5.94 -1.46
C PHE A 118 -12.86 6.50 -0.36
N VAL A 119 -13.78 5.67 0.09
CA VAL A 119 -14.76 6.01 1.12
C VAL A 119 -14.61 5.05 2.28
N ALA A 120 -14.61 5.58 3.51
CA ALA A 120 -14.59 4.73 4.70
C ALA A 120 -15.91 3.96 4.78
N CYS A 121 -15.84 2.66 4.97
CA CYS A 121 -17.03 1.79 5.00
C CYS A 121 -17.14 0.97 6.28
N GLY A 122 -16.20 1.08 7.21
CA GLY A 122 -16.27 0.37 8.47
C GLY A 122 -14.96 0.43 9.23
N PHE A 123 -14.88 -0.34 10.30
CA PHE A 123 -13.65 -0.44 11.07
C PHE A 123 -13.55 -1.81 11.73
N ILE A 124 -12.32 -2.19 12.08
CA ILE A 124 -12.05 -3.41 12.83
C ILE A 124 -11.32 -2.99 14.10
N ASP A 125 -11.89 -3.37 15.23
CA ASP A 125 -11.29 -3.09 16.53
C ASP A 125 -10.36 -4.25 16.94
N GLU A 126 -9.53 -4.02 17.94
CA GLU A 126 -8.71 -5.04 18.59
C GLU A 126 -7.52 -5.59 17.80
N LEU A 127 -7.30 -5.20 16.55
CA LEU A 127 -6.06 -5.55 15.84
C LEU A 127 -4.88 -4.84 16.50
N ASP A 128 -5.03 -3.53 16.73
CA ASP A 128 -4.13 -2.72 17.53
C ASP A 128 -4.97 -2.06 18.61
N PRO A 129 -4.95 -2.55 19.85
CA PRO A 129 -5.80 -1.99 20.92
C PRO A 129 -5.66 -0.49 21.06
N GLY A 130 -6.78 0.22 21.02
CA GLY A 130 -6.80 1.69 21.13
C GLY A 130 -6.56 2.42 19.79
N ASP A 131 -6.31 1.70 18.71
CA ASP A 131 -6.08 2.30 17.40
C ASP A 131 -6.77 1.46 16.31
N PRO A 132 -8.10 1.59 16.17
CA PRO A 132 -8.87 0.77 15.22
C PRO A 132 -8.37 0.88 13.79
N GLU A 133 -8.57 -0.21 13.05
CA GLU A 133 -8.28 -0.26 11.63
C GLU A 133 -9.51 0.22 10.85
N LEU A 134 -9.39 1.32 10.12
CA LEU A 134 -10.44 1.80 9.24
C LEU A 134 -10.42 1.00 7.94
N VAL A 135 -11.59 0.66 7.44
CA VAL A 135 -11.73 -0.02 6.14
C VAL A 135 -12.22 0.99 5.12
N TYR A 136 -11.51 1.10 4.01
CA TYR A 136 -11.86 1.97 2.89
C TYR A 136 -12.18 1.13 1.67
N VAL A 137 -13.09 1.65 0.84
CA VAL A 137 -13.47 0.99 -0.41
C VAL A 137 -13.56 2.04 -1.53
N LYS A 138 -13.14 1.62 -2.73
CA LYS A 138 -13.39 2.38 -3.95
C LYS A 138 -14.12 1.47 -4.92
N LYS A 139 -15.26 1.92 -5.40
CA LYS A 139 -16.01 1.21 -6.44
C LYS A 139 -15.39 1.58 -7.78
N LEU A 140 -14.78 0.60 -8.45
CA LEU A 140 -14.08 0.82 -9.72
C LEU A 140 -15.00 0.71 -10.92
N ARG A 141 -16.05 -0.13 -10.80
CA ARG A 141 -17.03 -0.34 -11.86
C ARG A 141 -18.30 -0.90 -11.29
N ALA A 142 -19.34 -0.86 -12.10
CA ALA A 142 -20.65 -1.39 -11.69
C ALA A 142 -20.56 -2.91 -11.47
N GLU A 143 -21.27 -3.39 -10.45
CA GLU A 143 -21.45 -4.81 -10.24
C GLU A 143 -22.56 -5.28 -11.18
N GLY A 144 -22.20 -6.19 -12.06
CA GLY A 144 -23.12 -6.70 -13.06
C GLY A 144 -23.86 -7.92 -12.62
#